data_d4089b50dbf5152db39b02237918d137
#
_entry.id   d4089b50dbf5152db39b02237918d137
#
_cell.length_a   1.000
_cell.length_b   1.000
_cell.length_c   1.000
_cell.angle_alpha   90.00
_cell.angle_beta   90.00
_cell.angle_gamma   90.00
#
_symmetry.space_group_name_H-M   'P 1'
#
loop_
_entity.id
_entity.type
_entity.pdbx_description
1 polymer ?
#
loop_
_entity_poly.entity_id
_entity_poly.type
_entity_poly.pdbx_seq_one_letter_code
_entity_poly.pdbx_strand_id
1 'polypeptide(L)'
;MSPHWINTTWTPDLPHSRAAMIEAYHNGSSDLFAVVAESQARGLGNVSVGYYDRRQLGYYWSLAKNYTIADRYFHSMLGPTIPNRLFSFAGTNDGLGSNAIWLATISAPTIFGQLQSRGISWRYYYSPGPLVAPLPMYFPELASHPDMKARVVPMDDFSKDLSSGNLAQVVFVDPSEDFLISEHPPEDVTVGEAFTRAMMDAIMSSSSWSSTAIFLTWDESGGFYDHIPPPQVDSWGYGFRVPMIVVSPYARRGWVDHAVMDHTSVMRFIADNWRLPYLTSREAMAGNISSAFAFPSAALKAARVLEEFAPGTSVAGILVPSIFSPVFGQVQLIPDVTRVPSSLRLSLEPVRRRCAR
;
A
#
# COMPACT_ATOMS: atom_id res chain seq x y z
N MET A 1 -16.17 9.77 -22.90
CA MET A 1 -15.65 8.40 -23.13
C MET A 1 -16.30 7.48 -22.11
N SER A 2 -16.44 6.18 -22.39
CA SER A 2 -16.99 5.21 -21.44
C SER A 2 -15.90 4.30 -20.91
N PRO A 3 -15.97 3.84 -19.65
CA PRO A 3 -15.05 2.86 -19.11
C PRO A 3 -15.00 1.61 -19.99
N HIS A 4 -13.81 1.08 -20.21
CA HIS A 4 -13.61 -0.10 -21.06
C HIS A 4 -12.42 -0.92 -20.57
N TRP A 5 -12.43 -2.19 -20.93
CA TRP A 5 -11.34 -3.11 -20.61
C TRP A 5 -10.07 -2.79 -21.42
N ILE A 6 -8.94 -2.71 -20.75
CA ILE A 6 -7.62 -2.54 -21.36
C ILE A 6 -7.09 -3.91 -21.82
N ASN A 7 -6.74 -4.04 -23.09
CA ASN A 7 -6.24 -5.28 -23.69
C ASN A 7 -4.71 -5.35 -23.66
N THR A 8 -4.08 -4.81 -22.64
CA THR A 8 -2.64 -4.94 -22.39
C THR A 8 -2.40 -5.15 -20.90
N THR A 9 -1.16 -5.44 -20.50
CA THR A 9 -0.75 -5.54 -19.10
C THR A 9 0.08 -4.33 -18.65
N TRP A 10 0.27 -3.37 -19.54
CA TRP A 10 0.97 -2.12 -19.28
C TRP A 10 0.22 -0.95 -19.91
N THR A 11 0.41 0.24 -19.35
CA THR A 11 -0.13 1.49 -19.88
C THR A 11 0.94 2.58 -19.83
N PRO A 12 0.84 3.62 -20.65
CA PRO A 12 1.58 4.85 -20.41
C PRO A 12 1.23 5.44 -19.04
N ASP A 13 2.15 6.18 -18.46
CA ASP A 13 1.91 6.92 -17.24
C ASP A 13 0.92 8.07 -17.45
N LEU A 14 -0.09 8.16 -16.57
CA LEU A 14 -1.14 9.16 -16.63
C LEU A 14 -0.83 10.34 -15.70
N PRO A 15 -1.40 11.54 -15.96
CA PRO A 15 -1.22 12.67 -15.06
C PRO A 15 -1.90 12.42 -13.71
N HIS A 16 -1.08 12.27 -12.65
CA HIS A 16 -1.52 12.02 -11.28
C HIS A 16 -0.91 12.97 -10.24
N SER A 17 -0.40 14.13 -10.70
CA SER A 17 -0.04 15.22 -9.80
C SER A 17 -1.27 15.74 -9.06
N ARG A 18 -1.06 16.45 -7.92
CA ARG A 18 -2.16 17.08 -7.20
C ARG A 18 -3.02 18.00 -8.09
N ALA A 19 -2.37 18.80 -8.94
CA ALA A 19 -3.09 19.69 -9.86
C ALA A 19 -3.95 18.91 -10.86
N ALA A 20 -3.39 17.87 -11.46
CA ALA A 20 -4.11 17.01 -12.41
C ALA A 20 -5.28 16.28 -11.75
N MET A 21 -5.09 15.74 -10.55
CA MET A 21 -6.18 15.05 -9.84
C MET A 21 -7.29 16.00 -9.39
N ILE A 22 -6.96 17.22 -8.93
CA ILE A 22 -7.97 18.25 -8.60
C ILE A 22 -8.76 18.66 -9.85
N GLU A 23 -8.09 18.83 -10.98
CA GLU A 23 -8.75 19.13 -12.26
C GLU A 23 -9.67 17.98 -12.70
N ALA A 24 -9.20 16.73 -12.63
CA ALA A 24 -9.98 15.54 -12.96
C ALA A 24 -11.20 15.35 -12.03
N TYR A 25 -11.05 15.68 -10.73
CA TYR A 25 -12.12 15.66 -9.73
C TYR A 25 -13.24 16.66 -10.03
N HIS A 26 -12.93 17.81 -10.62
CA HIS A 26 -13.86 18.81 -11.11
C HIS A 26 -15.00 19.12 -10.13
N ASN A 27 -14.64 19.53 -8.91
CA ASN A 27 -15.61 19.86 -7.84
C ASN A 27 -16.62 18.74 -7.49
N GLY A 28 -16.23 17.48 -7.67
CA GLY A 28 -17.05 16.31 -7.35
C GLY A 28 -17.74 15.65 -8.54
N SER A 29 -17.68 16.24 -9.74
CA SER A 29 -18.25 15.62 -10.95
C SER A 29 -17.44 14.42 -11.42
N SER A 30 -16.13 14.39 -11.15
CA SER A 30 -15.19 13.33 -11.57
C SER A 30 -15.26 13.03 -13.08
N ASP A 31 -15.47 14.06 -13.91
CA ASP A 31 -15.77 13.91 -15.35
C ASP A 31 -14.66 14.41 -16.28
N LEU A 32 -13.55 14.94 -15.74
CA LEU A 32 -12.47 15.47 -16.55
C LEU A 32 -11.23 14.56 -16.69
N PHE A 33 -11.23 13.33 -16.17
CA PHE A 33 -10.08 12.41 -16.27
C PHE A 33 -9.58 12.27 -17.71
N ALA A 34 -10.47 11.99 -18.65
CA ALA A 34 -10.10 11.84 -20.06
C ALA A 34 -9.59 13.15 -20.66
N VAL A 35 -10.11 14.29 -20.25
CA VAL A 35 -9.68 15.61 -20.75
C VAL A 35 -8.28 15.93 -20.24
N VAL A 36 -8.06 15.76 -18.94
CA VAL A 36 -6.78 15.99 -18.29
C VAL A 36 -5.68 15.08 -18.86
N ALA A 37 -5.98 13.79 -19.02
CA ALA A 37 -5.03 12.85 -19.60
C ALA A 37 -4.73 13.17 -21.09
N GLU A 38 -5.74 13.48 -21.90
CA GLU A 38 -5.55 13.82 -23.31
C GLU A 38 -4.76 15.12 -23.48
N SER A 39 -4.87 16.07 -22.54
CA SER A 39 -4.08 17.31 -22.58
C SER A 39 -2.58 17.08 -22.38
N GLN A 40 -2.18 16.02 -21.70
CA GLN A 40 -0.76 15.65 -21.51
C GLN A 40 -0.19 15.00 -22.77
N ALA A 41 -0.89 14.04 -23.34
CA ALA A 41 -0.52 13.42 -24.60
C ALA A 41 -1.73 12.79 -25.30
N ARG A 42 -1.70 12.80 -26.63
CA ARG A 42 -2.77 12.22 -27.45
C ARG A 42 -2.97 10.74 -27.15
N GLY A 43 -4.21 10.36 -26.91
CA GLY A 43 -4.62 8.98 -26.64
C GLY A 43 -4.66 8.61 -25.16
N LEU A 44 -4.06 9.41 -24.27
CA LEU A 44 -4.09 9.12 -22.83
C LEU A 44 -5.49 9.27 -22.24
N GLY A 45 -6.35 10.10 -22.83
CA GLY A 45 -7.76 10.22 -22.42
C GLY A 45 -8.51 8.89 -22.51
N ASN A 46 -8.20 8.08 -23.52
CA ASN A 46 -8.77 6.73 -23.62
C ASN A 46 -8.19 5.78 -22.57
N VAL A 47 -6.88 5.86 -22.28
CA VAL A 47 -6.24 5.04 -21.26
C VAL A 47 -6.80 5.34 -19.88
N SER A 48 -7.02 6.61 -19.55
CA SER A 48 -7.47 7.03 -18.22
C SER A 48 -8.83 6.46 -17.79
N VAL A 49 -9.70 6.15 -18.73
CA VAL A 49 -11.01 5.51 -18.48
C VAL A 49 -10.98 3.99 -18.68
N GLY A 50 -9.80 3.43 -18.89
CA GLY A 50 -9.59 1.99 -18.99
C GLY A 50 -9.55 1.31 -17.63
N TYR A 51 -9.79 0.00 -17.60
CA TYR A 51 -9.66 -0.82 -16.40
C TYR A 51 -9.06 -2.18 -16.71
N TYR A 52 -8.36 -2.75 -15.70
CA TYR A 52 -7.95 -4.14 -15.66
C TYR A 52 -9.02 -5.01 -15.00
N ASP A 53 -9.08 -6.29 -15.35
CA ASP A 53 -9.94 -7.23 -14.69
C ASP A 53 -9.23 -8.56 -14.40
N ARG A 54 -9.99 -9.61 -14.05
CA ARG A 54 -9.45 -10.94 -13.74
C ARG A 54 -8.63 -11.58 -14.86
N ARG A 55 -8.69 -11.06 -16.08
CA ARG A 55 -7.92 -11.59 -17.22
C ARG A 55 -6.44 -11.24 -17.09
N GLN A 56 -6.15 -10.08 -16.52
CA GLN A 56 -4.79 -9.62 -16.25
C GLN A 56 -4.38 -9.88 -14.78
N LEU A 57 -5.26 -9.52 -13.83
CA LEU A 57 -4.99 -9.51 -12.40
C LEU A 57 -5.77 -10.62 -11.67
N GLY A 58 -5.64 -11.87 -12.17
CA GLY A 58 -6.40 -13.01 -11.70
C GLY A 58 -6.17 -13.36 -10.23
N TYR A 59 -4.98 -13.13 -9.73
CA TYR A 59 -4.65 -13.41 -8.33
C TYR A 59 -5.31 -12.42 -7.38
N TYR A 60 -5.28 -11.13 -7.65
CA TYR A 60 -5.96 -10.11 -6.84
C TYR A 60 -7.47 -10.34 -6.80
N TRP A 61 -8.07 -10.68 -7.93
CA TRP A 61 -9.48 -11.07 -7.99
C TRP A 61 -9.78 -12.32 -7.17
N SER A 62 -8.85 -13.28 -7.14
CA SER A 62 -8.97 -14.47 -6.29
C SER A 62 -8.89 -14.11 -4.81
N LEU A 63 -7.97 -13.23 -4.41
CA LEU A 63 -7.90 -12.74 -3.03
C LEU A 63 -9.19 -12.03 -2.63
N ALA A 64 -9.68 -11.10 -3.44
CA ALA A 64 -10.92 -10.38 -3.18
C ALA A 64 -12.13 -11.31 -3.04
N LYS A 65 -12.19 -12.39 -3.85
CA LYS A 65 -13.26 -13.39 -3.78
C LYS A 65 -13.19 -14.27 -2.52
N ASN A 66 -11.99 -14.57 -2.03
CA ASN A 66 -11.80 -15.50 -0.92
C ASN A 66 -11.61 -14.84 0.45
N TYR A 67 -11.34 -13.54 0.47
CA TYR A 67 -11.14 -12.74 1.67
C TYR A 67 -12.04 -11.51 1.66
N THR A 68 -11.64 -10.40 2.29
CA THR A 68 -12.42 -9.16 2.30
C THR A 68 -11.82 -8.14 1.34
N ILE A 69 -12.67 -7.50 0.53
CA ILE A 69 -12.32 -6.31 -0.23
C ILE A 69 -13.10 -5.11 0.31
N ALA A 70 -12.45 -3.94 0.46
CA ALA A 70 -13.12 -2.69 0.78
C ALA A 70 -13.39 -1.91 -0.51
N ASP A 71 -14.67 -1.61 -0.76
CA ASP A 71 -15.10 -0.90 -1.97
C ASP A 71 -15.18 0.63 -1.79
N ARG A 72 -14.94 1.12 -0.57
CA ARG A 72 -14.87 2.53 -0.20
C ARG A 72 -13.57 2.88 0.51
N TYR A 73 -12.47 2.28 0.05
CA TYR A 73 -11.13 2.64 0.49
C TYR A 73 -10.55 3.66 -0.49
N PHE A 74 -10.10 4.79 0.03
CA PHE A 74 -9.61 5.93 -0.72
C PHE A 74 -8.13 6.15 -0.42
N HIS A 75 -7.38 6.63 -1.38
CA HIS A 75 -6.07 7.19 -1.03
C HIS A 75 -6.24 8.51 -0.26
N SER A 76 -5.23 8.90 0.51
CA SER A 76 -5.45 9.85 1.60
C SER A 76 -5.60 11.32 1.16
N MET A 77 -5.28 11.67 -0.08
CA MET A 77 -5.54 13.00 -0.63
C MET A 77 -5.47 12.97 -2.16
N LEU A 78 -6.15 13.87 -2.83
CA LEU A 78 -5.93 14.11 -4.27
C LEU A 78 -4.49 14.59 -4.46
N GLY A 79 -3.63 13.70 -4.96
CA GLY A 79 -2.22 13.98 -5.13
C GLY A 79 -1.38 12.71 -5.34
N PRO A 80 -0.08 12.89 -5.62
CA PRO A 80 0.79 11.80 -6.02
C PRO A 80 1.26 10.94 -4.83
N THR A 81 2.13 9.99 -5.12
CA THR A 81 2.72 8.96 -4.27
C THR A 81 3.15 9.44 -2.88
N ILE A 82 4.13 10.35 -2.81
CA ILE A 82 4.82 10.65 -1.54
C ILE A 82 3.88 11.20 -0.48
N PRO A 83 3.06 12.25 -0.74
CA PRO A 83 2.15 12.75 0.29
C PRO A 83 1.11 11.71 0.74
N ASN A 84 0.62 10.85 -0.15
CA ASN A 84 -0.29 9.76 0.22
C ASN A 84 0.38 8.75 1.15
N ARG A 85 1.63 8.41 0.89
CA ARG A 85 2.43 7.50 1.74
C ARG A 85 2.78 8.10 3.10
N LEU A 86 2.98 9.42 3.20
CA LEU A 86 3.19 10.08 4.49
C LEU A 86 1.96 9.90 5.41
N PHE A 87 0.75 9.91 4.87
CA PHE A 87 -0.45 9.58 5.63
C PHE A 87 -0.41 8.16 6.20
N SER A 88 0.15 7.19 5.49
CA SER A 88 0.28 5.80 5.97
C SER A 88 1.26 5.63 7.14
N PHE A 89 2.17 6.61 7.34
CA PHE A 89 3.21 6.51 8.36
C PHE A 89 3.05 7.51 9.50
N ALA A 90 2.48 8.67 9.22
CA ALA A 90 2.37 9.78 10.16
C ALA A 90 0.93 10.28 10.37
N GLY A 91 -0.05 9.79 9.63
CA GLY A 91 -1.43 10.26 9.67
C GLY A 91 -1.60 11.68 9.11
N THR A 92 -0.58 12.21 8.44
CA THR A 92 -0.54 13.53 7.81
C THR A 92 0.51 13.54 6.70
N ASN A 93 0.33 14.42 5.70
CA ASN A 93 1.35 14.71 4.70
C ASN A 93 2.34 15.80 5.13
N ASP A 94 2.24 16.28 6.36
CA ASP A 94 3.08 17.36 6.93
C ASP A 94 3.17 18.61 6.04
N GLY A 95 2.07 18.96 5.35
CA GLY A 95 1.98 20.08 4.42
C GLY A 95 2.52 19.82 3.01
N LEU A 96 3.06 18.64 2.74
CA LEU A 96 3.59 18.27 1.43
C LEU A 96 2.47 17.90 0.46
N GLY A 97 2.41 18.58 -0.69
CA GLY A 97 1.41 18.31 -1.74
C GLY A 97 1.98 17.71 -3.03
N SER A 98 3.27 17.36 -3.05
CA SER A 98 3.97 16.87 -4.24
C SER A 98 4.99 15.78 -3.88
N ASN A 99 5.59 15.13 -4.90
CA ASN A 99 6.65 14.15 -4.67
C ASN A 99 8.02 14.77 -4.31
N ALA A 100 8.12 16.10 -4.19
CA ALA A 100 9.38 16.80 -3.94
C ALA A 100 9.80 16.77 -2.46
N ILE A 101 9.83 15.59 -1.85
CA ILE A 101 10.13 15.40 -0.42
C ILE A 101 11.51 15.94 -0.01
N TRP A 102 12.47 15.95 -0.93
CA TRP A 102 13.81 16.53 -0.68
C TRP A 102 13.83 18.06 -0.50
N LEU A 103 12.73 18.73 -0.83
CA LEU A 103 12.52 20.16 -0.59
C LEU A 103 11.73 20.41 0.70
N ALA A 104 11.24 19.37 1.36
CA ALA A 104 10.39 19.47 2.54
C ALA A 104 11.18 19.14 3.81
N THR A 105 10.76 19.71 4.91
CA THR A 105 11.15 19.29 6.26
C THR A 105 9.99 18.50 6.83
N ILE A 106 10.14 17.17 6.93
CA ILE A 106 9.14 16.31 7.53
C ILE A 106 9.42 16.23 9.03
N SER A 107 8.51 16.70 9.85
CA SER A 107 8.66 16.79 11.30
C SER A 107 7.62 15.98 12.07
N ALA A 108 6.61 15.48 11.39
CA ALA A 108 5.53 14.71 11.99
C ALA A 108 6.06 13.43 12.67
N PRO A 109 5.55 13.09 13.88
CA PRO A 109 5.84 11.81 14.51
C PRO A 109 5.27 10.67 13.68
N THR A 110 5.89 9.49 13.78
CA THR A 110 5.53 8.35 12.96
C THR A 110 5.01 7.18 13.78
N ILE A 111 4.26 6.28 13.10
CA ILE A 111 3.89 4.98 13.66
C ILE A 111 5.14 4.17 14.06
N PHE A 112 6.24 4.32 13.33
CA PHE A 112 7.51 3.66 13.66
C PHE A 112 8.06 4.10 15.02
N GLY A 113 8.04 5.40 15.31
CA GLY A 113 8.44 5.95 16.61
C GLY A 113 7.53 5.47 17.73
N GLN A 114 6.22 5.39 17.49
CA GLN A 114 5.29 4.84 18.48
C GLN A 114 5.55 3.35 18.76
N LEU A 115 5.70 2.53 17.73
CA LEU A 115 6.00 1.11 17.87
C LEU A 115 7.32 0.91 18.64
N GLN A 116 8.37 1.67 18.26
CA GLN A 116 9.66 1.65 18.93
C GLN A 116 9.56 1.98 20.42
N SER A 117 8.85 3.05 20.77
CA SER A 117 8.70 3.50 22.15
C SER A 117 7.93 2.53 23.04
N ARG A 118 7.12 1.65 22.46
CA ARG A 118 6.33 0.63 23.15
C ARG A 118 6.95 -0.76 23.09
N GLY A 119 8.16 -0.91 22.52
CA GLY A 119 8.83 -2.18 22.39
C GLY A 119 8.15 -3.16 21.43
N ILE A 120 7.26 -2.67 20.55
CA ILE A 120 6.62 -3.48 19.51
C ILE A 120 7.61 -3.60 18.35
N SER A 121 7.94 -4.84 17.98
CA SER A 121 8.89 -5.06 16.91
C SER A 121 8.30 -4.67 15.57
N TRP A 122 9.07 -3.96 14.76
CA TRP A 122 8.67 -3.56 13.42
C TRP A 122 9.82 -3.65 12.44
N ARG A 123 9.50 -3.81 11.14
CA ARG A 123 10.45 -3.75 10.04
C ARG A 123 9.82 -3.11 8.81
N TYR A 124 10.65 -2.44 8.04
CA TYR A 124 10.33 -1.92 6.72
C TYR A 124 11.25 -2.56 5.71
N TYR A 125 10.69 -3.41 4.86
CA TYR A 125 11.42 -4.07 3.78
C TYR A 125 11.22 -3.29 2.48
N TYR A 126 12.31 -2.94 1.82
CA TYR A 126 12.26 -2.17 0.58
C TYR A 126 13.10 -2.82 -0.51
N SER A 127 12.69 -2.62 -1.77
CA SER A 127 13.52 -2.96 -2.92
C SER A 127 14.52 -1.84 -3.15
N PRO A 128 15.85 -2.09 -3.04
CA PRO A 128 16.86 -1.06 -3.28
C PRO A 128 16.81 -0.59 -4.72
N GLY A 129 16.71 0.71 -4.92
CA GLY A 129 16.81 1.39 -6.20
C GLY A 129 18.07 2.24 -6.31
N PRO A 130 18.42 2.70 -7.51
CA PRO A 130 19.65 3.46 -7.73
C PRO A 130 19.56 4.92 -7.29
N LEU A 131 18.39 5.46 -7.03
CA LEU A 131 18.19 6.92 -7.03
C LEU A 131 17.55 7.51 -5.78
N VAL A 132 16.88 6.74 -4.92
CA VAL A 132 16.09 7.30 -3.79
C VAL A 132 16.30 6.47 -2.52
N ALA A 133 16.44 7.16 -1.39
CA ALA A 133 16.42 6.50 -0.10
C ALA A 133 15.00 5.99 0.21
N PRO A 134 14.84 4.87 0.94
CA PRO A 134 13.53 4.40 1.39
C PRO A 134 12.76 5.51 2.11
N LEU A 135 11.46 5.66 1.83
CA LEU A 135 10.68 6.79 2.31
C LEU A 135 10.75 7.02 3.84
N PRO A 136 10.78 5.99 4.70
CA PRO A 136 10.94 6.22 6.13
C PRO A 136 12.21 6.99 6.51
N MET A 137 13.25 6.95 5.68
CA MET A 137 14.51 7.65 5.94
C MET A 137 14.45 9.17 5.76
N TYR A 138 13.34 9.70 5.21
CA TYR A 138 13.09 11.14 5.15
C TYR A 138 12.53 11.72 6.45
N PHE A 139 12.13 10.87 7.40
CA PHE A 139 11.75 11.31 8.73
C PHE A 139 13.00 11.42 9.61
N PRO A 140 13.30 12.62 10.18
CA PRO A 140 14.44 12.81 11.07
C PRO A 140 14.44 11.84 12.26
N GLU A 141 13.25 11.47 12.73
CA GLU A 141 13.06 10.49 13.79
C GLU A 141 13.74 9.14 13.46
N LEU A 142 13.61 8.65 12.22
CA LEU A 142 14.24 7.38 11.81
C LEU A 142 15.69 7.59 11.38
N ALA A 143 15.96 8.65 10.64
CA ALA A 143 17.28 8.90 10.07
C ALA A 143 18.35 9.14 11.14
N SER A 144 17.97 9.77 12.28
CA SER A 144 18.90 10.12 13.37
C SER A 144 19.07 9.04 14.44
N HIS A 145 18.20 8.01 14.47
CA HIS A 145 18.27 6.95 15.48
C HIS A 145 18.80 5.63 14.87
N PRO A 146 20.02 5.19 15.22
CA PRO A 146 20.64 4.00 14.63
C PRO A 146 19.77 2.74 14.72
N ASP A 147 19.11 2.52 15.86
CA ASP A 147 18.26 1.35 16.10
C ASP A 147 17.01 1.34 15.19
N MET A 148 16.45 2.51 14.90
CA MET A 148 15.31 2.63 13.97
C MET A 148 15.78 2.49 12.52
N LYS A 149 16.91 3.11 12.18
CA LYS A 149 17.53 2.97 10.86
C LYS A 149 17.82 1.51 10.52
N ALA A 150 18.31 0.72 11.48
CA ALA A 150 18.61 -0.71 11.31
C ALA A 150 17.36 -1.59 11.06
N ARG A 151 16.15 -1.03 11.17
CA ARG A 151 14.89 -1.75 10.89
C ARG A 151 14.36 -1.51 9.46
N VAL A 152 14.96 -0.58 8.74
CA VAL A 152 14.72 -0.33 7.32
C VAL A 152 15.73 -1.12 6.54
N VAL A 153 15.30 -2.23 5.96
CA VAL A 153 16.18 -3.29 5.43
C VAL A 153 15.81 -3.69 4.01
N PRO A 154 16.75 -4.20 3.21
CA PRO A 154 16.45 -4.69 1.87
C PRO A 154 15.41 -5.82 1.88
N MET A 155 14.66 -5.92 0.78
CA MET A 155 13.62 -6.95 0.57
C MET A 155 14.15 -8.38 0.71
N ASP A 156 15.41 -8.64 0.40
CA ASP A 156 16.03 -9.96 0.56
C ASP A 156 15.99 -10.49 2.00
N ASP A 157 15.95 -9.60 2.99
CA ASP A 157 15.89 -9.98 4.39
C ASP A 157 14.50 -10.49 4.80
N PHE A 158 13.44 -10.12 4.06
CA PHE A 158 12.08 -10.60 4.33
C PHE A 158 11.99 -12.13 4.31
N SER A 159 12.55 -12.76 3.28
CA SER A 159 12.51 -14.22 3.15
C SER A 159 13.30 -14.92 4.26
N LYS A 160 14.39 -14.32 4.74
CA LYS A 160 15.20 -14.83 5.84
C LYS A 160 14.42 -14.75 7.16
N ASP A 161 13.84 -13.59 7.45
CA ASP A 161 13.06 -13.36 8.67
C ASP A 161 11.81 -14.25 8.71
N LEU A 162 11.11 -14.39 7.58
CA LEU A 162 9.95 -15.26 7.49
C LEU A 162 10.30 -16.74 7.71
N SER A 163 11.36 -17.23 7.04
CA SER A 163 11.77 -18.64 7.13
C SER A 163 12.35 -19.03 8.50
N SER A 164 12.97 -18.08 9.18
CA SER A 164 13.49 -18.28 10.54
C SER A 164 12.45 -18.10 11.66
N GLY A 165 11.21 -17.69 11.29
CA GLY A 165 10.15 -17.38 12.26
C GLY A 165 10.38 -16.07 13.03
N ASN A 166 11.29 -15.20 12.57
CA ASN A 166 11.65 -13.93 13.21
C ASN A 166 10.95 -12.71 12.59
N LEU A 167 9.81 -12.93 11.94
CA LEU A 167 9.06 -11.81 11.38
C LEU A 167 8.61 -10.84 12.49
N ALA A 168 8.82 -9.55 12.26
CA ALA A 168 8.42 -8.53 13.23
C ALA A 168 6.89 -8.48 13.39
N GLN A 169 6.40 -7.94 14.52
CA GLN A 169 4.98 -7.81 14.82
C GLN A 169 4.25 -6.86 13.85
N VAL A 170 4.93 -5.83 13.35
CA VAL A 170 4.43 -4.93 12.31
C VAL A 170 5.45 -4.87 11.18
N VAL A 171 5.00 -5.16 9.98
CA VAL A 171 5.86 -5.25 8.80
C VAL A 171 5.30 -4.39 7.69
N PHE A 172 6.14 -3.55 7.13
CA PHE A 172 5.87 -2.84 5.88
C PHE A 172 6.72 -3.47 4.78
N VAL A 173 6.11 -3.73 3.63
CA VAL A 173 6.79 -4.28 2.46
C VAL A 173 6.57 -3.33 1.29
N ASP A 174 7.64 -2.79 0.77
CA ASP A 174 7.61 -1.72 -0.21
C ASP A 174 8.51 -2.05 -1.43
N PRO A 175 7.93 -2.47 -2.55
CA PRO A 175 8.66 -2.75 -3.79
C PRO A 175 8.94 -1.49 -4.62
N SER A 176 8.63 -0.29 -4.13
CA SER A 176 8.55 0.95 -4.90
C SER A 176 9.80 1.34 -5.68
N GLU A 177 10.98 0.95 -5.18
CA GLU A 177 12.25 1.28 -5.83
C GLU A 177 12.59 0.33 -6.99
N ASP A 178 11.89 -0.80 -7.09
CA ASP A 178 12.03 -1.74 -8.20
C ASP A 178 10.88 -1.56 -9.18
N PHE A 179 11.11 -0.79 -10.22
CA PHE A 179 10.12 -0.48 -11.24
C PHE A 179 9.48 -1.72 -11.88
N LEU A 180 10.18 -2.85 -11.95
CA LEU A 180 9.61 -4.08 -12.53
C LEU A 180 8.45 -4.66 -11.72
N ILE A 181 8.41 -4.43 -10.42
CA ILE A 181 7.45 -5.05 -9.51
C ILE A 181 6.52 -4.06 -8.80
N SER A 182 6.69 -2.75 -9.08
CA SER A 182 5.93 -1.68 -8.43
C SER A 182 4.51 -1.51 -8.96
N GLU A 183 4.20 -2.03 -10.15
CA GLU A 183 2.95 -1.83 -10.90
C GLU A 183 2.71 -0.38 -11.36
N HIS A 184 3.66 0.51 -11.15
CA HIS A 184 3.57 1.86 -11.70
C HIS A 184 3.74 1.84 -13.23
N PRO A 185 2.89 2.54 -13.99
CA PRO A 185 3.10 2.71 -15.42
C PRO A 185 4.49 3.28 -15.76
N PRO A 186 5.15 2.78 -16.81
CA PRO A 186 4.62 1.87 -17.82
C PRO A 186 4.86 0.38 -17.55
N GLU A 187 5.09 -0.03 -16.32
CA GLU A 187 5.43 -1.41 -16.00
C GLU A 187 4.26 -2.39 -16.23
N ASP A 188 4.62 -3.66 -16.41
CA ASP A 188 3.65 -4.74 -16.59
C ASP A 188 3.05 -5.12 -15.22
N VAL A 189 1.78 -4.80 -15.00
CA VAL A 189 1.08 -5.07 -13.74
C VAL A 189 1.05 -6.55 -13.36
N THR A 190 1.21 -7.46 -14.32
CA THR A 190 1.22 -8.91 -14.01
C THR A 190 2.53 -9.35 -13.37
N VAL A 191 3.61 -8.58 -13.53
CA VAL A 191 4.89 -8.83 -12.84
C VAL A 191 4.77 -8.45 -11.37
N GLY A 192 4.16 -7.30 -11.05
CA GLY A 192 3.87 -6.90 -9.67
C GLY A 192 2.89 -7.85 -8.99
N GLU A 193 1.81 -8.27 -9.69
CA GLU A 193 0.90 -9.31 -9.18
C GLU A 193 1.65 -10.62 -8.86
N ALA A 194 2.57 -11.05 -9.73
CA ALA A 194 3.35 -12.27 -9.50
C ALA A 194 4.29 -12.15 -8.29
N PHE A 195 4.91 -10.98 -8.09
CA PHE A 195 5.68 -10.67 -6.89
C PHE A 195 4.81 -10.74 -5.64
N THR A 196 3.68 -10.03 -5.64
CA THR A 196 2.72 -10.04 -4.52
C THR A 196 2.24 -11.43 -4.22
N ARG A 197 1.91 -12.22 -5.23
CA ARG A 197 1.51 -13.63 -5.07
C ARG A 197 2.59 -14.45 -4.38
N ALA A 198 3.83 -14.34 -4.81
CA ALA A 198 4.93 -15.11 -4.21
C ALA A 198 5.11 -14.77 -2.72
N MET A 199 5.00 -13.51 -2.36
CA MET A 199 5.03 -13.07 -0.96
C MET A 199 3.84 -13.60 -0.16
N MET A 200 2.63 -13.44 -0.67
CA MET A 200 1.42 -13.93 -0.01
C MET A 200 1.47 -15.44 0.22
N ASP A 201 1.84 -16.21 -0.81
CA ASP A 201 1.95 -17.67 -0.73
C ASP A 201 3.01 -18.08 0.31
N ALA A 202 4.14 -17.37 0.39
CA ALA A 202 5.18 -17.61 1.41
C ALA A 202 4.66 -17.35 2.83
N ILE A 203 3.96 -16.23 3.05
CA ILE A 203 3.38 -15.89 4.36
C ILE A 203 2.32 -16.92 4.75
N MET A 204 1.38 -17.24 3.84
CA MET A 204 0.30 -18.19 4.09
C MET A 204 0.81 -19.60 4.37
N SER A 205 2.00 -19.93 3.89
CA SER A 205 2.64 -21.24 4.14
C SER A 205 3.54 -21.23 5.39
N SER A 206 3.75 -20.09 6.03
CA SER A 206 4.62 -19.95 7.20
C SER A 206 3.90 -20.26 8.51
N SER A 207 4.69 -20.50 9.57
CA SER A 207 4.17 -20.64 10.94
C SER A 207 3.48 -19.38 11.47
N SER A 208 3.79 -18.20 10.91
CA SER A 208 3.19 -16.92 11.31
C SER A 208 1.77 -16.73 10.79
N TRP A 209 1.35 -17.51 9.77
CA TRP A 209 0.05 -17.32 9.11
C TRP A 209 -1.13 -17.30 10.06
N SER A 210 -1.15 -18.21 11.05
CA SER A 210 -2.26 -18.36 12.00
C SER A 210 -2.56 -17.10 12.83
N SER A 211 -1.66 -16.11 12.84
CA SER A 211 -1.80 -14.86 13.59
C SER A 211 -1.50 -13.60 12.74
N THR A 212 -1.58 -13.73 11.41
CA THR A 212 -1.23 -12.65 10.49
C THR A 212 -2.47 -12.01 9.88
N ALA A 213 -2.45 -10.69 9.76
CA ALA A 213 -3.36 -9.92 8.90
C ALA A 213 -2.52 -9.12 7.88
N ILE A 214 -2.90 -9.20 6.61
CA ILE A 214 -2.25 -8.51 5.50
C ILE A 214 -3.24 -7.50 4.93
N PHE A 215 -2.79 -6.26 4.78
CA PHE A 215 -3.52 -5.18 4.14
C PHE A 215 -2.83 -4.85 2.82
N LEU A 216 -3.39 -5.32 1.72
CA LEU A 216 -2.87 -5.08 0.38
C LEU A 216 -3.59 -3.90 -0.25
N THR A 217 -2.85 -2.84 -0.57
CA THR A 217 -3.41 -1.63 -1.17
C THR A 217 -2.40 -0.92 -2.06
N TRP A 218 -2.86 0.10 -2.78
CA TRP A 218 -2.06 1.00 -3.62
C TRP A 218 -2.05 2.39 -2.99
N ASP A 219 -0.99 3.15 -3.21
CA ASP A 219 -0.78 4.47 -2.59
C ASP A 219 -1.70 5.55 -3.14
N GLU A 220 -1.98 5.50 -4.46
CA GLU A 220 -2.89 6.42 -5.11
C GLU A 220 -3.45 5.81 -6.42
N SER A 221 -4.27 6.57 -7.17
CA SER A 221 -5.07 6.07 -8.29
C SER A 221 -4.34 6.04 -9.64
N GLY A 222 -3.09 6.51 -9.74
CA GLY A 222 -2.33 6.55 -11.01
C GLY A 222 -2.98 7.38 -12.12
N GLY A 223 -3.90 8.29 -11.82
CA GLY A 223 -4.62 9.06 -12.83
C GLY A 223 -5.77 8.31 -13.53
N PHE A 224 -6.10 7.09 -13.11
CA PHE A 224 -7.23 6.33 -13.61
C PHE A 224 -8.55 6.82 -13.05
N TYR A 225 -9.58 6.72 -13.88
CA TYR A 225 -10.94 7.19 -13.60
C TYR A 225 -11.61 6.42 -12.45
N ASP A 226 -12.17 7.17 -11.51
CA ASP A 226 -13.15 6.67 -10.56
C ASP A 226 -14.42 7.55 -10.61
N HIS A 227 -15.58 6.89 -10.62
CA HIS A 227 -16.88 7.56 -10.65
C HIS A 227 -17.41 7.96 -9.26
N ILE A 228 -16.72 7.56 -8.17
CA ILE A 228 -17.12 7.93 -6.82
C ILE A 228 -16.30 9.13 -6.36
N PRO A 229 -16.95 10.28 -6.10
CA PRO A 229 -16.24 11.44 -5.58
C PRO A 229 -15.71 11.15 -4.18
N PRO A 230 -14.42 11.48 -3.91
CA PRO A 230 -13.83 11.27 -2.60
C PRO A 230 -14.47 12.16 -1.52
N PRO A 231 -14.63 11.64 -0.29
CA PRO A 231 -15.13 12.41 0.85
C PRO A 231 -14.18 13.55 1.23
N GLN A 232 -14.74 14.70 1.62
CA GLN A 232 -14.02 15.81 2.20
C GLN A 232 -13.99 15.67 3.72
N VAL A 233 -12.89 15.17 4.28
CA VAL A 233 -12.73 14.86 5.71
C VAL A 233 -11.94 15.91 6.48
N ASP A 234 -11.06 16.63 5.81
CA ASP A 234 -10.26 17.75 6.32
C ASP A 234 -9.86 18.70 5.17
N SER A 235 -8.87 19.57 5.39
CA SER A 235 -8.39 20.51 4.36
C SER A 235 -7.74 19.85 3.14
N TRP A 236 -7.31 18.58 3.25
CA TRP A 236 -6.72 17.80 2.15
C TRP A 236 -7.77 16.92 1.45
N GLY A 237 -8.83 16.53 2.16
CA GLY A 237 -9.83 15.56 1.71
C GLY A 237 -9.26 14.15 1.57
N TYR A 238 -10.02 13.24 0.98
CA TYR A 238 -9.52 11.98 0.44
C TYR A 238 -9.20 12.15 -1.06
N GLY A 239 -8.44 11.20 -1.61
CA GLY A 239 -8.29 11.04 -3.05
C GLY A 239 -9.27 10.01 -3.59
N PHE A 240 -9.11 9.57 -4.84
CA PHE A 240 -9.97 8.56 -5.45
C PHE A 240 -9.83 7.20 -4.78
N ARG A 241 -10.73 6.27 -5.08
CA ARG A 241 -10.63 4.93 -4.51
C ARG A 241 -9.44 4.17 -5.09
N VAL A 242 -8.81 3.42 -4.20
CA VAL A 242 -7.84 2.38 -4.54
C VAL A 242 -8.30 1.06 -3.93
N PRO A 243 -7.93 -0.10 -4.49
CA PRO A 243 -8.28 -1.37 -3.88
C PRO A 243 -7.65 -1.51 -2.50
N MET A 244 -8.40 -2.11 -1.56
CA MET A 244 -7.88 -2.61 -0.29
C MET A 244 -8.39 -4.02 -0.10
N ILE A 245 -7.47 -5.00 -0.03
CA ILE A 245 -7.80 -6.40 0.22
C ILE A 245 -7.21 -6.80 1.56
N VAL A 246 -8.07 -7.26 2.46
CA VAL A 246 -7.66 -7.75 3.79
C VAL A 246 -7.56 -9.26 3.74
N VAL A 247 -6.35 -9.79 3.87
CA VAL A 247 -6.04 -11.22 3.78
C VAL A 247 -5.57 -11.75 5.13
N SER A 248 -6.33 -12.67 5.72
CA SER A 248 -6.06 -13.23 7.04
C SER A 248 -6.84 -14.53 7.23
N PRO A 249 -6.40 -15.46 8.11
CA PRO A 249 -7.26 -16.56 8.55
C PRO A 249 -8.56 -16.09 9.20
N TYR A 250 -8.58 -14.87 9.71
CA TYR A 250 -9.71 -14.25 10.39
C TYR A 250 -10.51 -13.28 9.50
N ALA A 251 -10.07 -13.01 8.29
CA ALA A 251 -10.82 -12.15 7.37
C ALA A 251 -12.16 -12.81 6.99
N ARG A 252 -13.20 -11.99 6.86
CA ARG A 252 -14.49 -12.47 6.34
C ARG A 252 -14.32 -12.93 4.90
N ARG A 253 -14.83 -14.09 4.59
CA ARG A 253 -14.69 -14.69 3.25
C ARG A 253 -15.72 -14.14 2.29
N GLY A 254 -15.27 -13.70 1.11
CA GLY A 254 -16.14 -13.17 0.06
C GLY A 254 -16.95 -11.96 0.52
N TRP A 255 -16.37 -11.16 1.42
CA TRP A 255 -17.04 -10.02 2.04
C TRP A 255 -16.60 -8.72 1.35
N VAL A 256 -17.57 -7.85 1.08
CA VAL A 256 -17.33 -6.47 0.66
C VAL A 256 -17.55 -5.57 1.86
N ASP A 257 -16.52 -4.86 2.28
CA ASP A 257 -16.61 -3.88 3.37
C ASP A 257 -16.92 -2.50 2.76
N HIS A 258 -18.05 -1.93 3.18
CA HIS A 258 -18.54 -0.65 2.71
C HIS A 258 -18.15 0.54 3.59
N ALA A 259 -17.35 0.32 4.62
CA ALA A 259 -16.88 1.40 5.48
C ALA A 259 -15.97 2.36 4.67
N VAL A 260 -16.15 3.65 4.92
CA VAL A 260 -15.30 4.68 4.33
C VAL A 260 -13.96 4.67 5.05
N MET A 261 -12.90 4.35 4.33
CA MET A 261 -11.55 4.14 4.84
C MET A 261 -10.51 4.83 3.96
N ASP A 262 -9.32 5.06 4.52
CA ASP A 262 -8.12 5.50 3.80
C ASP A 262 -6.86 4.90 4.42
N HIS A 263 -5.67 5.32 3.99
CA HIS A 263 -4.41 4.79 4.51
C HIS A 263 -4.26 4.94 6.02
N THR A 264 -4.85 5.99 6.62
CA THR A 264 -4.82 6.18 8.07
C THR A 264 -5.69 5.16 8.83
N SER A 265 -6.58 4.45 8.13
CA SER A 265 -7.37 3.35 8.72
C SER A 265 -6.48 2.15 9.10
N VAL A 266 -5.41 1.88 8.35
CA VAL A 266 -4.44 0.84 8.71
C VAL A 266 -3.62 1.26 9.92
N MET A 267 -3.20 2.52 10.01
CA MET A 267 -2.55 3.07 11.20
C MET A 267 -3.44 2.93 12.43
N ARG A 268 -4.72 3.34 12.30
CA ARG A 268 -5.72 3.19 13.36
C ARG A 268 -5.85 1.73 13.80
N PHE A 269 -5.90 0.78 12.88
CA PHE A 269 -5.98 -0.64 13.22
C PHE A 269 -4.74 -1.09 14.01
N ILE A 270 -3.53 -0.63 13.64
CA ILE A 270 -2.31 -0.87 14.39
C ILE A 270 -2.40 -0.24 15.79
N ALA A 271 -2.81 1.02 15.88
CA ALA A 271 -2.94 1.72 17.16
C ALA A 271 -3.95 1.02 18.07
N ASP A 272 -5.13 0.65 17.57
CA ASP A 272 -6.15 -0.07 18.33
C ASP A 272 -5.65 -1.43 18.82
N ASN A 273 -4.93 -2.20 17.98
CA ASN A 273 -4.41 -3.53 18.34
C ASN A 273 -3.41 -3.50 19.49
N TRP A 274 -2.56 -2.47 19.55
CA TRP A 274 -1.54 -2.32 20.61
C TRP A 274 -1.84 -1.22 21.62
N ARG A 275 -3.05 -0.64 21.60
CA ARG A 275 -3.49 0.44 22.50
C ARG A 275 -2.51 1.63 22.46
N LEU A 276 -2.10 2.01 21.27
CA LEU A 276 -1.29 3.20 21.05
C LEU A 276 -2.20 4.44 21.00
N PRO A 277 -1.71 5.60 21.42
CA PRO A 277 -2.42 6.85 21.17
C PRO A 277 -2.44 7.14 19.66
N TYR A 278 -3.50 7.74 19.15
CA TYR A 278 -3.52 8.19 17.76
C TYR A 278 -2.58 9.38 17.57
N LEU A 279 -1.83 9.39 16.47
CA LEU A 279 -0.89 10.48 16.14
C LEU A 279 -1.60 11.74 15.71
N THR A 280 -2.75 11.61 15.03
CA THR A 280 -3.48 12.75 14.46
C THR A 280 -4.99 12.58 14.64
N SER A 281 -5.72 13.69 14.52
CA SER A 281 -7.18 13.66 14.50
C SER A 281 -7.71 12.87 13.29
N ARG A 282 -6.99 12.88 12.18
CA ARG A 282 -7.35 12.10 10.99
C ARG A 282 -7.31 10.61 11.25
N GLU A 283 -6.24 10.12 11.86
CA GLU A 283 -6.12 8.72 12.29
C GLU A 283 -7.24 8.35 13.28
N ALA A 284 -7.50 9.20 14.27
CA ALA A 284 -8.57 8.97 15.25
C ALA A 284 -9.97 8.86 14.63
N MET A 285 -10.22 9.60 13.54
CA MET A 285 -11.49 9.61 12.82
C MET A 285 -11.55 8.65 11.63
N ALA A 286 -10.44 8.01 11.27
CA ALA A 286 -10.36 7.09 10.14
C ALA A 286 -11.37 5.94 10.28
N GLY A 287 -11.79 5.37 9.16
CA GLY A 287 -12.66 4.19 9.17
C GLY A 287 -12.01 2.99 9.87
N ASN A 288 -12.81 2.20 10.56
CA ASN A 288 -12.32 1.05 11.31
C ASN A 288 -12.32 -0.21 10.43
N ILE A 289 -11.14 -0.74 10.16
CA ILE A 289 -10.94 -1.96 9.35
C ILE A 289 -11.38 -3.25 10.08
N SER A 290 -11.67 -3.21 11.38
CA SER A 290 -12.05 -4.41 12.14
C SER A 290 -13.34 -5.08 11.63
N SER A 291 -14.21 -4.38 10.91
CA SER A 291 -15.37 -4.93 10.19
C SER A 291 -15.00 -5.98 9.14
N ALA A 292 -13.78 -5.94 8.60
CA ALA A 292 -13.25 -6.93 7.67
C ALA A 292 -13.00 -8.32 8.30
N PHE A 293 -13.04 -8.42 9.63
CA PHE A 293 -12.69 -9.64 10.35
C PHE A 293 -13.89 -10.33 10.98
N ALA A 294 -13.78 -11.65 11.12
CA ALA A 294 -14.71 -12.51 11.85
C ALA A 294 -13.92 -13.35 12.86
N PHE A 295 -13.53 -12.73 13.96
CA PHE A 295 -12.86 -13.45 15.04
C PHE A 295 -13.80 -14.47 15.69
N PRO A 296 -13.36 -15.70 15.96
CA PRO A 296 -14.14 -16.67 16.72
C PRO A 296 -14.57 -16.06 18.08
N SER A 297 -15.81 -16.33 18.50
CA SER A 297 -16.34 -15.80 19.77
C SER A 297 -15.49 -16.18 20.99
N ALA A 298 -14.77 -17.30 20.94
CA ALA A 298 -13.79 -17.70 21.95
C ALA A 298 -12.55 -16.79 21.97
N ALA A 299 -12.07 -16.33 20.81
CA ALA A 299 -10.96 -15.39 20.71
C ALA A 299 -11.35 -13.99 21.20
N LEU A 300 -12.58 -13.54 20.91
CA LEU A 300 -13.14 -12.29 21.46
C LEU A 300 -13.33 -12.37 22.98
N LYS A 301 -13.75 -13.52 23.53
CA LYS A 301 -13.82 -13.74 24.98
C LYS A 301 -12.45 -13.79 25.62
N ALA A 302 -11.46 -14.45 24.99
CA ALA A 302 -10.07 -14.48 25.46
C ALA A 302 -9.42 -13.09 25.43
N ALA A 303 -9.64 -12.31 24.37
CA ALA A 303 -9.20 -10.92 24.30
C ALA A 303 -9.82 -10.06 25.42
N ARG A 304 -11.13 -10.18 25.66
CA ARG A 304 -11.81 -9.48 26.77
C ARG A 304 -11.40 -9.96 28.16
N VAL A 305 -11.09 -11.24 28.34
CA VAL A 305 -10.58 -11.77 29.62
C VAL A 305 -9.13 -11.35 29.85
N LEU A 306 -8.32 -11.22 28.78
CA LEU A 306 -6.97 -10.70 28.86
C LEU A 306 -6.96 -9.16 29.09
N GLU A 307 -8.05 -8.46 28.75
CA GLU A 307 -8.25 -7.06 29.16
C GLU A 307 -8.29 -6.88 30.67
N GLU A 308 -8.75 -7.88 31.41
CA GLU A 308 -8.79 -7.83 32.88
C GLU A 308 -7.46 -8.22 33.55
N PHE A 309 -6.54 -8.95 32.91
CA PHE A 309 -5.45 -9.64 33.60
C PHE A 309 -4.02 -9.51 33.03
N ALA A 310 -3.78 -8.93 31.87
CA ALA A 310 -2.41 -8.74 31.37
C ALA A 310 -2.27 -7.62 30.31
N PRO A 311 -1.33 -6.67 30.47
CA PRO A 311 -0.91 -5.81 29.38
C PRO A 311 -0.01 -6.62 28.44
N GLY A 312 -0.41 -6.81 27.18
CA GLY A 312 0.53 -7.15 26.12
C GLY A 312 0.41 -8.47 25.37
N THR A 313 -0.76 -9.11 25.29
CA THR A 313 -0.92 -10.23 24.34
C THR A 313 -1.51 -9.70 23.03
N SER A 314 -0.64 -9.40 22.07
CA SER A 314 -1.01 -8.94 20.72
C SER A 314 -1.22 -10.13 19.77
N VAL A 315 -2.09 -9.95 18.78
CA VAL A 315 -2.06 -10.78 17.56
C VAL A 315 -0.72 -10.48 16.88
N ALA A 316 0.14 -11.46 16.74
CA ALA A 316 1.46 -11.26 16.12
C ALA A 316 1.31 -11.12 14.60
N GLY A 317 1.91 -10.08 14.04
CA GLY A 317 2.10 -9.93 12.60
C GLY A 317 0.98 -9.18 11.86
N ILE A 318 1.09 -7.86 11.78
CA ILE A 318 0.38 -7.05 10.77
C ILE A 318 1.35 -6.77 9.64
N LEU A 319 1.01 -7.22 8.45
CA LEU A 319 1.74 -6.95 7.23
C LEU A 319 1.00 -5.90 6.42
N VAL A 320 1.66 -4.80 6.13
CA VAL A 320 1.15 -3.75 5.24
C VAL A 320 2.04 -3.73 4.00
N PRO A 321 1.71 -4.48 2.94
CA PRO A 321 2.39 -4.28 1.68
C PRO A 321 1.92 -2.95 1.10
N SER A 322 2.85 -2.08 0.79
CA SER A 322 2.58 -0.91 -0.01
C SER A 322 3.28 -1.04 -1.36
N ILE A 323 2.52 -1.04 -2.44
CA ILE A 323 3.02 -1.13 -3.81
C ILE A 323 3.14 0.29 -4.35
N PHE A 324 4.35 0.74 -4.71
CA PHE A 324 4.60 2.16 -4.99
C PHE A 324 5.63 2.42 -6.06
N SER A 325 5.55 3.59 -6.67
CA SER A 325 6.52 4.10 -7.63
C SER A 325 6.97 5.53 -7.35
N PRO A 326 8.23 5.86 -7.53
CA PRO A 326 8.67 7.24 -7.61
C PRO A 326 8.56 7.78 -9.04
N VAL A 327 8.08 9.02 -9.15
CA VAL A 327 8.13 9.78 -10.40
C VAL A 327 9.47 10.52 -10.49
N PHE A 328 10.38 10.05 -11.33
CA PHE A 328 11.44 10.89 -11.87
C PHE A 328 11.70 10.59 -13.33
N GLY A 329 11.89 11.70 -14.08
CA GLY A 329 12.05 11.74 -15.51
C GLY A 329 13.20 10.85 -16.02
N GLN A 330 12.92 10.25 -17.14
CA GLN A 330 13.77 9.63 -18.14
C GLN A 330 15.25 9.39 -17.75
N VAL A 331 15.53 8.21 -17.25
CA VAL A 331 16.79 7.52 -17.51
C VAL A 331 16.44 6.09 -17.90
N GLN A 332 16.64 5.76 -19.18
CA GLN A 332 16.61 4.38 -19.64
C GLN A 332 17.77 3.62 -18.99
N LEU A 333 17.49 2.90 -17.93
CA LEU A 333 18.38 1.88 -17.41
C LEU A 333 17.66 0.54 -17.57
N ILE A 334 18.28 -0.37 -18.26
CA ILE A 334 17.82 -1.77 -18.35
C ILE A 334 17.87 -2.33 -16.92
N PRO A 335 16.73 -2.68 -16.29
CA PRO A 335 16.75 -3.17 -14.92
C PRO A 335 17.53 -4.47 -14.86
N ASP A 336 18.45 -4.57 -13.90
CA ASP A 336 19.15 -5.81 -13.62
C ASP A 336 18.19 -6.80 -12.92
N VAL A 337 17.64 -7.71 -13.72
CA VAL A 337 16.73 -8.79 -13.24
C VAL A 337 17.35 -9.70 -12.17
N THR A 338 18.62 -9.51 -11.82
CA THR A 338 19.27 -10.25 -10.73
C THR A 338 18.83 -9.79 -9.33
N ARG A 339 18.13 -8.67 -9.22
CA ARG A 339 17.72 -8.06 -7.94
C ARG A 339 16.46 -8.64 -7.30
N VAL A 340 15.67 -9.44 -8.02
CA VAL A 340 14.55 -10.16 -7.41
C VAL A 340 15.10 -11.20 -6.43
N PRO A 341 14.59 -11.26 -5.19
CA PRO A 341 15.03 -12.24 -4.21
C PRO A 341 15.07 -13.65 -4.78
N SER A 342 16.11 -14.42 -4.47
CA SER A 342 16.32 -15.74 -5.07
C SER A 342 15.16 -16.71 -4.82
N SER A 343 14.50 -16.59 -3.68
CA SER A 343 13.27 -17.32 -3.33
C SER A 343 12.06 -16.98 -4.22
N LEU A 344 12.04 -15.79 -4.83
CA LEU A 344 10.97 -15.32 -5.68
C LEU A 344 11.28 -15.52 -7.18
N ARG A 345 12.54 -15.72 -7.55
CA ARG A 345 12.95 -15.89 -8.95
C ARG A 345 12.32 -17.10 -9.63
N LEU A 346 12.13 -18.19 -8.91
CA LEU A 346 11.51 -19.41 -9.45
C LEU A 346 10.04 -19.20 -9.83
N SER A 347 9.30 -18.38 -9.07
CA SER A 347 7.90 -18.08 -9.37
C SER A 347 7.71 -17.10 -10.53
N LEU A 348 8.75 -16.33 -10.88
CA LEU A 348 8.73 -15.37 -11.99
C LEU A 348 9.26 -15.94 -13.31
N GLU A 349 9.89 -17.13 -13.29
CA GLU A 349 10.42 -17.80 -14.50
C GLU A 349 9.41 -17.87 -15.67
N PRO A 350 8.15 -18.25 -15.46
CA PRO A 350 7.15 -18.29 -16.53
C PRO A 350 6.85 -16.92 -17.15
N VAL A 351 6.97 -15.85 -16.35
CA VAL A 351 6.72 -14.47 -16.78
C VAL A 351 7.85 -13.96 -17.66
N ARG A 352 9.11 -14.28 -17.31
CA ARG A 352 10.29 -13.87 -18.10
C ARG A 352 10.26 -14.39 -19.54
N ARG A 353 9.75 -15.61 -19.77
CA ARG A 353 9.68 -16.18 -21.11
C ARG A 353 8.67 -15.48 -22.02
N ARG A 354 7.75 -14.70 -21.46
CA ARG A 354 6.76 -13.94 -22.24
C ARG A 354 7.27 -12.54 -22.64
N CYS A 355 8.17 -11.95 -21.84
CA CYS A 355 8.72 -10.63 -22.13
C CYS A 355 9.90 -10.67 -23.10
N ALA A 356 10.48 -11.84 -23.37
CA ALA A 356 11.58 -12.04 -24.31
C ALA A 356 11.12 -12.42 -25.74
N ARG A 357 9.86 -12.30 -26.05
CA ARG A 357 9.26 -12.43 -27.38
C ARG A 357 8.38 -11.19 -27.63
#